data_b8a9ac21ed184d31b9b69950088137b1
#
_entry.id   b8a9ac21ed184d31b9b69950088137b1
#
_cell.length_a   1.000
_cell.length_b   1.000
_cell.length_c   1.000
_cell.angle_alpha   90.00
_cell.angle_beta   90.00
_cell.angle_gamma   90.00
#
_symmetry.space_group_name_H-M   'P 1'
#
loop_
_entity.id
_entity.type
_entity.pdbx_description
1 polymer ?
#
loop_
_entity_poly.entity_id
_entity_poly.type
_entity_poly.pdbx_seq_one_letter_code
_entity_poly.pdbx_strand_id
1 'polypeptide(L)'
;NPVRVDNVVSGAVILVLDVTEKQKAEVMRREFSANVSHELKTPLMSISGYAEIIENNMVKPEDIPKFAGRIHSEASRLSSLVEDIIKLSRLDENDQSIPMEEVDLMQICRDVEGHLSIRAKEQQVKMTLRGESCRIKGARQVLYEMIYNLCDNAIKYNRKDGEVEVTVSRGRNGRAVVSVADTGIGIAKEDQERIFERFYRVDKSHSRETGGTGLGLSIVKHGAILHDAKIKIESTLGTGTKI
;
A
#
# COMPACT_ATOMS: atom_id res chain seq x y z
N ASN A 1 17.87 -27.77 31.89
CA ASN A 1 19.13 -27.97 32.63
C ASN A 1 18.84 -28.64 33.95
N PRO A 2 19.55 -29.70 34.30
CA PRO A 2 19.41 -30.34 35.61
C PRO A 2 19.95 -29.43 36.70
N VAL A 3 19.21 -29.37 37.83
CA VAL A 3 19.67 -28.72 39.06
C VAL A 3 20.32 -29.83 39.90
N ARG A 4 21.58 -29.63 40.24
CA ARG A 4 22.34 -30.60 41.09
C ARG A 4 22.65 -29.95 42.44
N VAL A 5 22.41 -30.72 43.50
CA VAL A 5 22.83 -30.40 44.87
C VAL A 5 23.70 -31.57 45.33
N ASP A 6 24.90 -31.29 45.80
CA ASP A 6 25.89 -32.32 46.25
C ASP A 6 26.14 -33.42 45.20
N ASN A 7 26.25 -33.03 43.93
CA ASN A 7 26.45 -33.91 42.77
C ASN A 7 25.27 -34.88 42.46
N VAL A 8 24.15 -34.76 43.16
CA VAL A 8 22.90 -35.49 42.90
C VAL A 8 21.93 -34.61 42.17
N VAL A 9 21.27 -35.13 41.13
CA VAL A 9 20.23 -34.42 40.40
C VAL A 9 19.01 -34.26 41.30
N SER A 10 18.78 -33.05 41.79
CA SER A 10 17.67 -32.65 42.66
C SER A 10 16.42 -32.21 41.90
N GLY A 11 16.58 -31.84 40.65
CA GLY A 11 15.47 -31.38 39.82
C GLY A 11 15.93 -30.94 38.44
N ALA A 12 15.01 -30.42 37.64
CA ALA A 12 15.30 -29.83 36.33
C ALA A 12 14.56 -28.50 36.17
N VAL A 13 15.24 -27.52 35.59
CA VAL A 13 14.63 -26.26 35.16
C VAL A 13 14.28 -26.38 33.67
N ILE A 14 12.99 -26.28 33.35
CA ILE A 14 12.48 -26.25 31.99
C ILE A 14 12.03 -24.81 31.73
N LEU A 15 12.65 -24.16 30.74
CA LEU A 15 12.23 -22.88 30.24
C LEU A 15 11.41 -23.09 28.96
N VAL A 16 10.14 -22.69 28.97
CA VAL A 16 9.26 -22.72 27.79
C VAL A 16 9.05 -21.29 27.35
N LEU A 17 9.44 -20.99 26.10
CA LEU A 17 9.26 -19.69 25.49
C LEU A 17 8.25 -19.83 24.35
N ASP A 18 7.20 -18.99 24.36
CA ASP A 18 6.34 -18.84 23.20
C ASP A 18 7.07 -17.98 22.15
N VAL A 19 7.43 -18.61 21.04
CA VAL A 19 8.13 -17.97 19.92
C VAL A 19 7.23 -17.77 18.69
N THR A 20 5.92 -17.98 18.85
CA THR A 20 4.94 -17.96 17.75
C THR A 20 5.01 -16.65 16.98
N GLU A 21 4.97 -15.50 17.65
CA GLU A 21 5.01 -14.19 17.00
C GLU A 21 6.37 -13.94 16.31
N LYS A 22 7.46 -14.38 16.91
CA LYS A 22 8.80 -14.27 16.31
C LYS A 22 8.90 -15.10 15.03
N GLN A 23 8.37 -16.32 15.04
CA GLN A 23 8.36 -17.18 13.86
C GLN A 23 7.47 -16.60 12.74
N LYS A 24 6.28 -16.11 13.06
CA LYS A 24 5.41 -15.44 12.10
C LYS A 24 6.11 -14.25 11.45
N ALA A 25 6.77 -13.39 12.25
CA ALA A 25 7.51 -12.24 11.74
C ALA A 25 8.66 -12.66 10.81
N GLU A 26 9.37 -13.74 11.14
CA GLU A 26 10.46 -14.25 10.30
C GLU A 26 9.94 -14.84 8.98
N VAL A 27 8.84 -15.58 8.99
CA VAL A 27 8.18 -16.09 7.78
C VAL A 27 7.74 -14.91 6.89
N MET A 28 7.03 -13.95 7.45
CA MET A 28 6.60 -12.74 6.72
C MET A 28 7.78 -11.97 6.10
N ARG A 29 8.91 -11.86 6.82
CA ARG A 29 10.12 -11.21 6.30
C ARG A 29 10.74 -11.98 5.12
N ARG A 30 10.78 -13.31 5.19
CA ARG A 30 11.29 -14.15 4.09
C ARG A 30 10.38 -14.05 2.86
N GLU A 31 9.07 -14.15 3.05
CA GLU A 31 8.10 -14.00 1.97
C GLU A 31 8.16 -12.60 1.33
N PHE A 32 8.31 -11.55 2.14
CA PHE A 32 8.51 -10.20 1.65
C PHE A 32 9.76 -10.10 0.77
N SER A 33 10.93 -10.61 1.22
CA SER A 33 12.16 -10.57 0.44
C SER A 33 12.05 -11.35 -0.87
N ALA A 34 11.39 -12.50 -0.86
CA ALA A 34 11.16 -13.31 -2.05
C ALA A 34 10.23 -12.57 -3.05
N ASN A 35 9.14 -11.99 -2.55
CA ASN A 35 8.20 -11.23 -3.39
C ASN A 35 8.84 -9.97 -3.96
N VAL A 36 9.63 -9.21 -3.19
CA VAL A 36 10.42 -8.07 -3.68
C VAL A 36 11.30 -8.49 -4.84
N SER A 37 12.08 -9.57 -4.66
CA SER A 37 12.98 -10.06 -5.70
C SER A 37 12.24 -10.42 -6.98
N HIS A 38 11.08 -11.07 -6.86
CA HIS A 38 10.24 -11.45 -8.00
C HIS A 38 9.63 -10.22 -8.70
N GLU A 39 9.04 -9.28 -7.94
CA GLU A 39 8.40 -8.09 -8.47
C GLU A 39 9.39 -7.07 -9.08
N LEU A 40 10.66 -7.07 -8.65
CA LEU A 40 11.73 -6.29 -9.29
C LEU A 40 12.24 -6.95 -10.57
N LYS A 41 12.37 -8.29 -10.59
CA LYS A 41 12.93 -9.03 -11.73
C LYS A 41 12.05 -8.95 -12.98
N THR A 42 10.73 -8.99 -12.81
CA THR A 42 9.77 -8.99 -13.93
C THR A 42 9.87 -7.73 -14.81
N PRO A 43 9.74 -6.49 -14.30
CA PRO A 43 9.90 -5.27 -15.10
C PRO A 43 11.31 -5.14 -15.68
N LEU A 44 12.35 -5.54 -14.92
CA LEU A 44 13.73 -5.48 -15.40
C LEU A 44 13.94 -6.38 -16.62
N MET A 45 13.40 -7.60 -16.60
CA MET A 45 13.46 -8.51 -17.76
C MET A 45 12.70 -7.94 -18.96
N SER A 46 11.54 -7.29 -18.73
CA SER A 46 10.78 -6.64 -19.81
C SER A 46 11.55 -5.48 -20.43
N ILE A 47 12.17 -4.62 -19.60
CA ILE A 47 13.02 -3.51 -20.05
C ILE A 47 14.18 -4.05 -20.90
N SER A 48 14.93 -5.05 -20.37
CA SER A 48 16.05 -5.65 -21.08
C SER A 48 15.63 -6.28 -22.41
N GLY A 49 14.51 -7.02 -22.41
CA GLY A 49 14.02 -7.66 -23.64
C GLY A 49 13.58 -6.65 -24.69
N TYR A 50 12.87 -5.56 -24.32
CA TYR A 50 12.51 -4.51 -25.27
C TYR A 50 13.74 -3.76 -25.80
N ALA A 51 14.74 -3.49 -24.96
CA ALA A 51 15.99 -2.85 -25.37
C ALA A 51 16.78 -3.74 -26.35
N GLU A 52 16.90 -5.04 -26.06
CA GLU A 52 17.57 -6.01 -26.91
C GLU A 52 16.93 -6.14 -28.32
N ILE A 53 15.60 -6.14 -28.37
CA ILE A 53 14.84 -6.19 -29.63
C ILE A 53 15.12 -4.94 -30.49
N ILE A 54 15.23 -3.76 -29.85
CA ILE A 54 15.57 -2.50 -30.53
C ILE A 54 17.04 -2.54 -31.00
N GLU A 55 17.98 -2.93 -30.13
CA GLU A 55 19.42 -2.97 -30.40
C GLU A 55 19.74 -3.89 -31.58
N ASN A 56 19.09 -5.04 -31.65
CA ASN A 56 19.30 -6.02 -32.72
C ASN A 56 18.52 -5.70 -34.01
N ASN A 57 17.92 -4.50 -34.13
CA ASN A 57 17.11 -4.09 -35.28
C ASN A 57 15.97 -5.06 -35.64
N MET A 58 15.40 -5.74 -34.62
CA MET A 58 14.31 -6.68 -34.79
C MET A 58 12.92 -5.97 -34.81
N VAL A 59 12.92 -4.64 -34.70
CA VAL A 59 11.75 -3.76 -34.73
C VAL A 59 11.84 -2.82 -35.92
N LYS A 60 10.72 -2.59 -36.59
CA LYS A 60 10.66 -1.57 -37.63
C LYS A 60 10.87 -0.18 -37.02
N PRO A 61 11.53 0.76 -37.75
CA PRO A 61 11.79 2.11 -37.25
C PRO A 61 10.53 2.83 -36.72
N GLU A 62 9.39 2.61 -37.34
CA GLU A 62 8.08 3.17 -36.96
C GLU A 62 7.56 2.67 -35.62
N ASP A 63 7.96 1.47 -35.18
CA ASP A 63 7.57 0.86 -33.93
C ASP A 63 8.50 1.19 -32.74
N ILE A 64 9.71 1.71 -32.99
CA ILE A 64 10.70 2.06 -31.97
C ILE A 64 10.09 2.95 -30.87
N PRO A 65 9.31 4.02 -31.16
CA PRO A 65 8.72 4.85 -30.12
C PRO A 65 7.76 4.07 -29.19
N LYS A 66 7.06 3.08 -29.72
CA LYS A 66 6.15 2.22 -28.95
C LYS A 66 6.91 1.34 -27.95
N PHE A 67 8.04 0.74 -28.38
CA PHE A 67 8.88 -0.06 -27.49
C PHE A 67 9.60 0.81 -26.46
N ALA A 68 10.10 1.99 -26.85
CA ALA A 68 10.66 2.96 -25.92
C ALA A 68 9.65 3.40 -24.86
N GLY A 69 8.39 3.62 -25.26
CA GLY A 69 7.30 3.91 -24.34
C GLY A 69 7.03 2.78 -23.32
N ARG A 70 7.14 1.51 -23.76
CA ARG A 70 7.03 0.37 -22.85
C ARG A 70 8.18 0.30 -21.85
N ILE A 71 9.43 0.54 -22.33
CA ILE A 71 10.60 0.61 -21.45
C ILE A 71 10.40 1.70 -20.39
N HIS A 72 9.96 2.89 -20.80
CA HIS A 72 9.72 4.01 -19.89
C HIS A 72 8.63 3.68 -18.85
N SER A 73 7.53 3.04 -19.26
CA SER A 73 6.45 2.61 -18.38
C SER A 73 6.93 1.60 -17.33
N GLU A 74 7.71 0.58 -17.74
CA GLU A 74 8.25 -0.42 -16.82
C GLU A 74 9.31 0.17 -15.87
N ALA A 75 10.14 1.11 -16.35
CA ALA A 75 11.10 1.82 -15.51
C ALA A 75 10.39 2.70 -14.45
N SER A 76 9.33 3.42 -14.83
CA SER A 76 8.52 4.22 -13.90
C SER A 76 7.85 3.35 -12.84
N ARG A 77 7.31 2.19 -13.25
CA ARG A 77 6.72 1.21 -12.33
C ARG A 77 7.76 0.66 -11.35
N LEU A 78 8.97 0.36 -11.83
CA LEU A 78 10.08 -0.12 -10.99
C LEU A 78 10.49 0.93 -9.96
N SER A 79 10.58 2.20 -10.35
CA SER A 79 10.88 3.32 -9.44
C SER A 79 9.83 3.44 -8.35
N SER A 80 8.53 3.42 -8.69
CA SER A 80 7.45 3.45 -7.70
C SER A 80 7.50 2.26 -6.75
N LEU A 81 7.83 1.06 -7.23
CA LEU A 81 7.97 -0.13 -6.39
C LEU A 81 9.12 0.02 -5.38
N VAL A 82 10.26 0.53 -5.81
CA VAL A 82 11.41 0.78 -4.93
C VAL A 82 11.06 1.82 -3.86
N GLU A 83 10.38 2.91 -4.23
CA GLU A 83 9.90 3.92 -3.28
C GLU A 83 8.96 3.33 -2.23
N ASP A 84 7.98 2.51 -2.65
CA ASP A 84 7.04 1.85 -1.75
C ASP A 84 7.74 0.89 -0.78
N ILE A 85 8.77 0.15 -1.26
CA ILE A 85 9.58 -0.72 -0.41
C ILE A 85 10.34 0.08 0.64
N ILE A 86 10.94 1.22 0.27
CA ILE A 86 11.67 2.08 1.21
C ILE A 86 10.71 2.67 2.26
N LYS A 87 9.53 3.15 1.83
CA LYS A 87 8.49 3.65 2.75
C LYS A 87 8.06 2.58 3.75
N LEU A 88 7.79 1.38 3.26
CA LEU A 88 7.36 0.27 4.10
C LEU A 88 8.45 -0.17 5.09
N SER A 89 9.72 -0.23 4.65
CA SER A 89 10.85 -0.56 5.53
C SER A 89 10.97 0.42 6.71
N ARG A 90 10.82 1.72 6.46
CA ARG A 90 10.84 2.75 7.52
C ARG A 90 9.70 2.60 8.52
N LEU A 91 8.52 2.21 8.05
CA LEU A 91 7.36 1.98 8.90
C LEU A 91 7.49 0.69 9.75
N ASP A 92 8.15 -0.35 9.20
CA ASP A 92 8.37 -1.63 9.89
C ASP A 92 9.36 -1.53 11.05
N GLU A 93 10.39 -0.70 10.90
CA GLU A 93 11.44 -0.57 11.92
C GLU A 93 10.96 0.20 13.16
N ASN A 94 9.67 0.58 13.25
CA ASN A 94 9.15 1.47 14.29
C ASN A 94 10.09 2.67 14.51
N ASP A 95 10.52 3.26 13.39
CA ASP A 95 11.54 4.32 13.40
C ASP A 95 11.05 5.48 14.26
N GLN A 96 11.59 5.54 15.50
CA GLN A 96 11.30 6.62 16.45
C GLN A 96 11.73 8.00 15.92
N SER A 97 12.43 8.04 14.79
CA SER A 97 12.81 9.28 14.12
C SER A 97 11.67 9.91 13.30
N ILE A 98 10.55 9.21 13.10
CA ILE A 98 9.40 9.76 12.37
C ILE A 98 8.77 10.88 13.20
N PRO A 99 8.84 12.16 12.75
CA PRO A 99 8.37 13.27 13.57
C PRO A 99 6.85 13.25 13.68
N MET A 100 6.36 13.34 14.92
CA MET A 100 4.94 13.50 15.23
C MET A 100 4.68 14.98 15.54
N GLU A 101 3.87 15.62 14.70
CA GLU A 101 3.52 17.04 14.77
C GLU A 101 2.02 17.25 14.80
N GLU A 102 1.58 18.48 15.09
CA GLU A 102 0.17 18.83 14.97
C GLU A 102 -0.18 19.03 13.48
N VAL A 103 -1.07 18.22 12.96
CA VAL A 103 -1.48 18.21 11.55
C VAL A 103 -2.98 18.37 11.40
N ASP A 104 -3.41 19.07 10.36
CA ASP A 104 -4.82 19.17 9.96
C ASP A 104 -5.09 18.15 8.84
N LEU A 105 -5.93 17.16 9.15
CA LEU A 105 -6.30 16.11 8.21
C LEU A 105 -7.04 16.65 6.97
N MET A 106 -7.86 17.69 7.13
CA MET A 106 -8.54 18.33 6.01
C MET A 106 -7.53 18.96 5.03
N GLN A 107 -6.46 19.58 5.56
CA GLN A 107 -5.41 20.13 4.71
C GLN A 107 -4.66 19.04 3.94
N ILE A 108 -4.34 17.92 4.61
CA ILE A 108 -3.72 16.76 3.94
C ILE A 108 -4.63 16.22 2.83
N CYS A 109 -5.94 16.09 3.08
CA CYS A 109 -6.90 15.65 2.07
C CYS A 109 -6.96 16.60 0.86
N ARG A 110 -6.87 17.92 1.07
CA ARG A 110 -6.80 18.90 -0.02
C ARG A 110 -5.53 18.77 -0.84
N ASP A 111 -4.39 18.57 -0.17
CA ASP A 111 -3.10 18.36 -0.84
C ASP A 111 -3.15 17.11 -1.73
N VAL A 112 -3.74 16.01 -1.23
CA VAL A 112 -3.95 14.76 -1.99
C VAL A 112 -4.91 14.97 -3.16
N GLU A 113 -6.05 15.63 -2.94
CA GLU A 113 -7.01 15.96 -4.01
C GLU A 113 -6.34 16.76 -5.14
N GLY A 114 -5.54 17.76 -4.79
CA GLY A 114 -4.77 18.55 -5.75
C GLY A 114 -3.84 17.69 -6.60
N HIS A 115 -3.09 16.79 -5.98
CA HIS A 115 -2.14 15.90 -6.67
C HIS A 115 -2.85 14.86 -7.56
N LEU A 116 -3.99 14.35 -7.14
CA LEU A 116 -4.75 13.34 -7.89
C LEU A 116 -5.72 13.91 -8.92
N SER A 117 -5.90 15.24 -8.95
CA SER A 117 -6.90 15.92 -9.79
C SER A 117 -6.77 15.63 -11.29
N ILE A 118 -5.54 15.59 -11.82
CA ILE A 118 -5.27 15.29 -13.23
C ILE A 118 -5.64 13.84 -13.52
N ARG A 119 -5.19 12.92 -12.69
CA ARG A 119 -5.45 11.48 -12.84
C ARG A 119 -6.95 11.15 -12.73
N ALA A 120 -7.65 11.78 -11.80
CA ALA A 120 -9.10 11.64 -11.67
C ALA A 120 -9.83 12.08 -12.95
N LYS A 121 -9.41 13.22 -13.56
CA LYS A 121 -9.94 13.70 -14.83
C LYS A 121 -9.65 12.73 -15.98
N GLU A 122 -8.44 12.23 -16.10
CA GLU A 122 -8.06 11.25 -17.13
C GLU A 122 -8.89 9.96 -17.04
N GLN A 123 -9.18 9.50 -15.81
CA GLN A 123 -10.03 8.34 -15.54
C GLN A 123 -11.54 8.67 -15.58
N GLN A 124 -11.90 9.94 -15.82
CA GLN A 124 -13.30 10.40 -15.81
C GLN A 124 -13.99 10.11 -14.47
N VAL A 125 -13.27 10.28 -13.36
CA VAL A 125 -13.78 10.08 -11.99
C VAL A 125 -13.92 11.44 -11.32
N LYS A 126 -15.09 11.68 -10.73
CA LYS A 126 -15.36 12.90 -9.97
C LYS A 126 -14.90 12.71 -8.53
N MET A 127 -13.96 13.52 -8.07
CA MET A 127 -13.50 13.53 -6.69
C MET A 127 -14.16 14.67 -5.92
N THR A 128 -14.63 14.41 -4.70
CA THR A 128 -15.26 15.40 -3.82
C THR A 128 -14.69 15.27 -2.41
N LEU A 129 -14.39 16.42 -1.78
CA LEU A 129 -13.91 16.49 -0.41
C LEU A 129 -14.96 17.18 0.48
N ARG A 130 -15.32 16.55 1.61
CA ARG A 130 -16.29 17.07 2.56
C ARG A 130 -15.79 16.99 4.00
N GLY A 131 -16.38 17.78 4.86
CA GLY A 131 -16.12 17.79 6.29
C GLY A 131 -15.46 19.08 6.77
N GLU A 132 -14.80 19.01 7.91
CA GLU A 132 -14.23 20.16 8.61
C GLU A 132 -12.77 19.92 9.00
N SER A 133 -12.04 20.99 9.33
CA SER A 133 -10.67 20.93 9.87
C SER A 133 -10.66 20.02 11.11
N CYS A 134 -9.75 19.04 11.09
CA CYS A 134 -9.58 18.11 12.19
C CYS A 134 -8.09 17.95 12.51
N ARG A 135 -7.65 18.61 13.58
CA ARG A 135 -6.26 18.56 14.03
C ARG A 135 -6.01 17.36 14.91
N ILE A 136 -4.91 16.68 14.64
CA ILE A 136 -4.39 15.54 15.42
C ILE A 136 -2.87 15.64 15.55
N LYS A 137 -2.30 14.93 16.52
CA LYS A 137 -0.87 14.68 16.56
C LYS A 137 -0.55 13.47 15.68
N GLY A 138 0.29 13.63 14.67
CA GLY A 138 0.60 12.56 13.74
C GLY A 138 1.79 12.88 12.83
N ALA A 139 2.28 11.86 12.14
CA ALA A 139 3.33 11.98 11.15
C ALA A 139 2.72 12.45 9.82
N ARG A 140 2.87 13.73 9.47
CA ARG A 140 2.25 14.35 8.28
C ARG A 140 2.48 13.54 7.00
N GLN A 141 3.72 13.14 6.77
CA GLN A 141 4.08 12.40 5.55
C GLN A 141 3.39 11.03 5.50
N VAL A 142 3.34 10.31 6.62
CA VAL A 142 2.70 8.98 6.68
C VAL A 142 1.18 9.11 6.47
N LEU A 143 0.55 10.09 7.11
CA LEU A 143 -0.88 10.37 6.93
C LEU A 143 -1.20 10.77 5.48
N TYR A 144 -0.34 11.58 4.85
CA TYR A 144 -0.46 11.91 3.44
C TYR A 144 -0.41 10.65 2.56
N GLU A 145 0.59 9.77 2.77
CA GLU A 145 0.73 8.53 2.01
C GLU A 145 -0.46 7.58 2.20
N MET A 146 -1.00 7.49 3.43
CA MET A 146 -2.19 6.69 3.69
C MET A 146 -3.39 7.19 2.87
N ILE A 147 -3.69 8.49 2.96
CA ILE A 147 -4.83 9.09 2.26
C ILE A 147 -4.62 9.03 0.74
N TYR A 148 -3.40 9.29 0.27
CA TYR A 148 -3.04 9.19 -1.14
C TYR A 148 -3.30 7.77 -1.68
N ASN A 149 -2.82 6.72 -0.99
CA ASN A 149 -3.02 5.34 -1.43
C ASN A 149 -4.50 4.92 -1.46
N LEU A 150 -5.30 5.40 -0.50
CA LEU A 150 -6.74 5.15 -0.50
C LEU A 150 -7.42 5.85 -1.68
N CYS A 151 -7.13 7.12 -1.91
CA CYS A 151 -7.72 7.89 -3.00
C CYS A 151 -7.24 7.40 -4.37
N ASP A 152 -5.95 7.07 -4.52
CA ASP A 152 -5.41 6.52 -5.78
C ASP A 152 -6.09 5.19 -6.14
N ASN A 153 -6.27 4.30 -5.17
CA ASN A 153 -7.00 3.06 -5.38
C ASN A 153 -8.47 3.32 -5.74
N ALA A 154 -9.14 4.25 -5.06
CA ALA A 154 -10.52 4.63 -5.33
C ALA A 154 -10.72 5.19 -6.75
N ILE A 155 -9.75 5.93 -7.29
CA ILE A 155 -9.75 6.42 -8.67
C ILE A 155 -9.45 5.27 -9.64
N LYS A 156 -8.40 4.52 -9.36
CA LYS A 156 -7.85 3.48 -10.24
C LYS A 156 -8.81 2.32 -10.48
N TYR A 157 -9.54 1.90 -9.45
CA TYR A 157 -10.52 0.81 -9.52
C TYR A 157 -11.96 1.30 -9.65
N ASN A 158 -12.11 2.57 -10.02
CA ASN A 158 -13.42 3.13 -10.31
C ASN A 158 -13.91 2.74 -11.72
N ARG A 159 -15.16 3.00 -11.97
CA ARG A 159 -15.76 2.94 -13.30
C ARG A 159 -15.73 4.34 -13.93
N LYS A 160 -15.88 4.38 -15.24
CA LYS A 160 -16.09 5.62 -15.98
C LYS A 160 -17.31 6.37 -15.43
N ASP A 161 -17.18 7.70 -15.30
CA ASP A 161 -18.18 8.59 -14.72
C ASP A 161 -18.54 8.25 -13.25
N GLY A 162 -17.63 7.55 -12.56
CA GLY A 162 -17.79 7.22 -11.15
C GLY A 162 -17.39 8.37 -10.23
N GLU A 163 -17.61 8.16 -8.94
CA GLU A 163 -17.33 9.17 -7.90
C GLU A 163 -16.39 8.62 -6.83
N VAL A 164 -15.58 9.52 -6.27
CA VAL A 164 -14.79 9.30 -5.05
C VAL A 164 -15.14 10.42 -4.07
N GLU A 165 -15.62 10.05 -2.90
CA GLU A 165 -15.91 10.99 -1.82
C GLU A 165 -14.91 10.78 -0.68
N VAL A 166 -14.20 11.84 -0.33
CA VAL A 166 -13.32 11.88 0.85
C VAL A 166 -13.99 12.70 1.93
N THR A 167 -14.14 12.12 3.13
CA THR A 167 -14.77 12.83 4.26
C THR A 167 -13.84 12.90 5.45
N VAL A 168 -13.77 14.07 6.09
CA VAL A 168 -13.04 14.27 7.36
C VAL A 168 -14.04 14.68 8.43
N SER A 169 -14.07 13.95 9.54
CA SER A 169 -15.02 14.20 10.63
C SER A 169 -14.46 13.78 11.99
N ARG A 170 -15.15 14.14 13.06
CA ARG A 170 -14.91 13.58 14.39
C ARG A 170 -15.97 12.52 14.73
N GLY A 171 -15.51 11.35 15.09
CA GLY A 171 -16.38 10.28 15.59
C GLY A 171 -16.97 10.60 16.97
N ARG A 172 -17.98 9.83 17.38
CA ARG A 172 -18.65 10.01 18.69
C ARG A 172 -17.73 9.93 19.91
N ASN A 173 -16.59 9.25 19.78
CA ASN A 173 -15.55 9.13 20.79
C ASN A 173 -14.48 10.24 20.73
N GLY A 174 -14.69 11.29 19.91
CA GLY A 174 -13.76 12.39 19.72
C GLY A 174 -12.56 12.05 18.81
N ARG A 175 -12.40 10.82 18.36
CA ARG A 175 -11.34 10.43 17.42
C ARG A 175 -11.61 11.02 16.03
N ALA A 176 -10.54 11.42 15.36
CA ALA A 176 -10.61 11.84 13.97
C ALA A 176 -10.92 10.64 13.06
N VAL A 177 -11.73 10.88 12.05
CA VAL A 177 -12.12 9.86 11.05
C VAL A 177 -11.90 10.47 9.68
N VAL A 178 -11.09 9.79 8.86
CA VAL A 178 -11.00 10.02 7.42
C VAL A 178 -11.65 8.83 6.73
N SER A 179 -12.52 9.08 5.79
CA SER A 179 -13.17 8.02 5.01
C SER A 179 -13.05 8.34 3.52
N VAL A 180 -12.68 7.34 2.75
CA VAL A 180 -12.65 7.37 1.28
C VAL A 180 -13.68 6.37 0.78
N ALA A 181 -14.67 6.86 0.06
CA ALA A 181 -15.72 6.04 -0.54
C ALA A 181 -15.68 6.19 -2.06
N ASP A 182 -15.80 5.07 -2.79
CA ASP A 182 -15.85 5.03 -4.24
C ASP A 182 -17.07 4.28 -4.75
N THR A 183 -17.40 4.51 -6.01
CA THR A 183 -18.47 3.81 -6.74
C THR A 183 -17.91 2.79 -7.73
N GLY A 184 -16.72 2.28 -7.47
CA GLY A 184 -15.96 1.40 -8.35
C GLY A 184 -16.44 -0.05 -8.38
N ILE A 185 -15.50 -0.95 -8.71
CA ILE A 185 -15.79 -2.37 -8.89
C ILE A 185 -16.09 -3.10 -7.57
N GLY A 186 -15.77 -2.51 -6.42
CA GLY A 186 -15.91 -3.16 -5.13
C GLY A 186 -14.93 -4.32 -4.94
N ILE A 187 -14.98 -4.94 -3.75
CA ILE A 187 -14.07 -5.99 -3.32
C ILE A 187 -14.89 -7.17 -2.80
N ALA A 188 -14.60 -8.37 -3.29
CA ALA A 188 -15.24 -9.59 -2.82
C ALA A 188 -14.95 -9.82 -1.34
N LYS A 189 -15.90 -10.40 -0.60
CA LYS A 189 -15.81 -10.55 0.85
C LYS A 189 -14.57 -11.34 1.30
N GLU A 190 -14.19 -12.34 0.52
CA GLU A 190 -13.03 -13.19 0.74
C GLU A 190 -11.68 -12.46 0.62
N ASP A 191 -11.65 -11.35 -0.12
CA ASP A 191 -10.45 -10.57 -0.37
C ASP A 191 -10.29 -9.40 0.62
N GLN A 192 -11.37 -8.96 1.29
CA GLN A 192 -11.38 -7.73 2.11
C GLN A 192 -10.37 -7.72 3.25
N GLU A 193 -10.05 -8.86 3.84
CA GLU A 193 -9.01 -8.97 4.86
C GLU A 193 -7.61 -9.02 4.23
N ARG A 194 -7.50 -9.62 3.05
CA ARG A 194 -6.23 -9.90 2.39
C ARG A 194 -5.66 -8.72 1.61
N ILE A 195 -6.50 -7.76 1.18
CA ILE A 195 -6.03 -6.59 0.42
C ILE A 195 -5.00 -5.74 1.16
N PHE A 196 -4.89 -5.89 2.49
CA PHE A 196 -3.88 -5.23 3.33
C PHE A 196 -2.58 -6.06 3.48
N GLU A 197 -2.52 -7.27 2.90
CA GLU A 197 -1.29 -8.06 2.82
C GLU A 197 -0.35 -7.46 1.77
N ARG A 198 0.96 -7.58 2.00
CA ARG A 198 1.99 -7.09 1.07
C ARG A 198 1.95 -7.85 -0.24
N PHE A 199 1.99 -7.15 -1.37
CA PHE A 199 1.94 -7.71 -2.73
C PHE A 199 0.64 -8.44 -3.07
N TYR A 200 -0.38 -8.40 -2.20
CA TYR A 200 -1.65 -9.00 -2.49
C TYR A 200 -2.40 -8.21 -3.57
N ARG A 201 -3.00 -8.94 -4.49
CA ARG A 201 -3.80 -8.39 -5.60
C ARG A 201 -4.90 -9.38 -5.94
N VAL A 202 -6.12 -8.89 -6.01
CA VAL A 202 -7.32 -9.71 -6.34
C VAL A 202 -7.19 -10.33 -7.74
N ASP A 203 -6.70 -9.56 -8.70
CA ASP A 203 -6.45 -10.05 -10.06
C ASP A 203 -5.05 -9.64 -10.54
N LYS A 204 -4.19 -10.64 -10.77
CA LYS A 204 -2.82 -10.44 -11.25
C LYS A 204 -2.74 -10.07 -12.73
N SER A 205 -3.76 -10.38 -13.53
CA SER A 205 -3.77 -10.15 -14.98
C SER A 205 -4.17 -8.70 -15.33
N HIS A 206 -5.30 -8.22 -14.85
CA HIS A 206 -5.76 -6.85 -15.07
C HIS A 206 -4.92 -5.81 -14.33
N SER A 207 -4.32 -6.21 -13.22
CA SER A 207 -3.52 -5.30 -12.41
C SER A 207 -2.12 -4.99 -12.98
N ARG A 208 -1.65 -5.71 -14.01
CA ARG A 208 -0.46 -5.33 -14.78
C ARG A 208 -0.73 -4.11 -15.67
N GLU A 209 -1.90 -4.02 -16.26
CA GLU A 209 -2.31 -2.87 -17.09
C GLU A 209 -2.52 -1.61 -16.24
N THR A 210 -3.00 -1.77 -15.01
CA THR A 210 -3.26 -0.66 -14.08
C THR A 210 -2.05 -0.22 -13.24
N GLY A 211 -0.89 -0.91 -13.31
CA GLY A 211 0.39 -0.45 -12.76
C GLY A 211 0.53 -0.47 -11.24
N GLY A 212 -0.26 -1.24 -10.47
CA GLY A 212 -0.16 -1.28 -9.01
C GLY A 212 1.01 -2.13 -8.49
N THR A 213 1.64 -1.70 -7.40
CA THR A 213 2.72 -2.41 -6.71
C THR A 213 2.21 -3.51 -5.77
N GLY A 214 0.96 -3.42 -5.31
CA GLY A 214 0.39 -4.27 -4.26
C GLY A 214 0.90 -3.91 -2.85
N LEU A 215 1.58 -2.77 -2.71
CA LEU A 215 2.09 -2.29 -1.42
C LEU A 215 1.29 -1.14 -0.83
N GLY A 216 0.51 -0.41 -1.62
CA GLY A 216 -0.19 0.80 -1.17
C GLY A 216 -1.10 0.57 0.05
N LEU A 217 -1.94 -0.47 0.06
CA LEU A 217 -2.82 -0.76 1.21
C LEU A 217 -2.04 -1.34 2.40
N SER A 218 -0.91 -2.01 2.19
CA SER A 218 -0.04 -2.39 3.30
C SER A 218 0.63 -1.17 3.95
N ILE A 219 0.98 -0.13 3.18
CA ILE A 219 1.43 1.17 3.72
C ILE A 219 0.33 1.80 4.58
N VAL A 220 -0.94 1.78 4.12
CA VAL A 220 -2.09 2.25 4.92
C VAL A 220 -2.19 1.49 6.24
N LYS A 221 -2.05 0.17 6.23
CA LYS A 221 -2.09 -0.67 7.43
C LYS A 221 -0.98 -0.32 8.43
N HIS A 222 0.27 -0.19 7.96
CA HIS A 222 1.40 0.14 8.84
C HIS A 222 1.31 1.58 9.36
N GLY A 223 0.88 2.52 8.52
CA GLY A 223 0.59 3.89 8.94
C GLY A 223 -0.53 3.97 9.99
N ALA A 224 -1.56 3.13 9.88
CA ALA A 224 -2.61 3.03 10.89
C ALA A 224 -2.08 2.49 12.23
N ILE A 225 -1.21 1.47 12.20
CA ILE A 225 -0.55 0.95 13.41
C ILE A 225 0.28 2.04 14.08
N LEU A 226 1.07 2.80 13.31
CA LEU A 226 1.88 3.90 13.84
C LEU A 226 1.05 4.97 14.56
N HIS A 227 -0.20 5.21 14.13
CA HIS A 227 -1.10 6.23 14.69
C HIS A 227 -2.15 5.67 15.65
N ASP A 228 -2.04 4.41 16.10
CA ASP A 228 -3.11 3.72 16.90
C ASP A 228 -4.51 3.89 16.24
N ALA A 229 -4.56 3.85 14.92
CA ALA A 229 -5.79 4.00 14.17
C ALA A 229 -6.40 2.64 13.82
N LYS A 230 -7.72 2.62 13.64
CA LYS A 230 -8.47 1.43 13.21
C LYS A 230 -8.91 1.62 11.77
N ILE A 231 -8.67 0.63 10.94
CA ILE A 231 -9.18 0.57 9.58
C ILE A 231 -10.51 -0.19 9.60
N LYS A 232 -11.52 0.36 8.92
CA LYS A 232 -12.77 -0.32 8.63
C LYS A 232 -12.96 -0.35 7.14
N ILE A 233 -13.46 -1.46 6.62
CA ILE A 233 -13.80 -1.62 5.22
C ILE A 233 -15.27 -2.04 5.09
N GLU A 234 -15.97 -1.38 4.19
CA GLU A 234 -17.32 -1.73 3.75
C GLU A 234 -17.28 -1.77 2.23
N SER A 235 -17.43 -2.95 1.65
CA SER A 235 -17.36 -3.11 0.19
C SER A 235 -18.34 -4.17 -0.30
N THR A 236 -18.93 -3.90 -1.45
CA THR A 236 -19.78 -4.85 -2.16
C THR A 236 -19.33 -4.89 -3.63
N LEU A 237 -19.05 -6.09 -4.11
CA LEU A 237 -18.63 -6.30 -5.49
C LEU A 237 -19.68 -5.71 -6.46
N GLY A 238 -19.23 -4.94 -7.44
CA GLY A 238 -20.06 -4.22 -8.40
C GLY A 238 -20.69 -2.91 -7.91
N THR A 239 -20.53 -2.55 -6.63
CA THR A 239 -21.17 -1.35 -6.06
C THR A 239 -20.15 -0.27 -5.68
N GLY A 240 -19.02 -0.66 -5.07
CA GLY A 240 -17.96 0.23 -4.63
C GLY A 240 -17.38 -0.16 -3.28
N THR A 241 -16.46 0.68 -2.78
CA THR A 241 -15.74 0.45 -1.53
C THR A 241 -15.73 1.72 -0.68
N LYS A 242 -15.79 1.53 0.63
CA LYS A 242 -15.59 2.57 1.64
C LYS A 242 -14.59 2.08 2.68
N ILE A 243 -13.53 2.82 2.85
CA ILE A 243 -12.50 2.58 3.87
C ILE A 243 -12.39 3.79 4.79
#